data_1e800d24466ee953bf18f178fa94b6e4
#
_entry.id   1e800d24466ee953bf18f178fa94b6e4
#
_cell.length_a   1.000
_cell.length_b   1.000
_cell.length_c   1.000
_cell.angle_alpha   90.00
_cell.angle_beta   90.00
_cell.angle_gamma   90.00
#
_symmetry.space_group_name_H-M   'P 1'
#
loop_
_entity.id
_entity.type
_entity.pdbx_description
1 polymer ?
#
loop_
_entity_poly.entity_id
_entity_poly.type
_entity_poly.pdbx_seq_one_letter_code
_entity_poly.pdbx_strand_id
1 'polypeptide(L)'
;VNCARGGIIDEVALAAALKAGKIGGAALDVFESEPLGESELRSLGKEIILTPHLGASTAEAQVNVAIDVAEQIRDVLLGLPARSAVNIPGLGPDVLEELKPYMQLAETLGNLVGQLAGGRVEVLNIRLQGELATNKSQPLVVAALKGLLHQALRERVNYVNASIEAKERGIRVIETRDASIRDYAGTLHLEATGTLGTHSVTGALLGEREIHLTDVDGFPINVPPSKYMLFTLHRDMPGIIGKLGSLLGSFNVNIASMQVGRKIVRGDAVMALSIDDPLPEGILDEIIKVPGIRDAYTVTL
;
A
#
# COMPACT_ATOMS: atom_id res chain seq x y z
N VAL A 1 -33.57 3.69 15.03
CA VAL A 1 -32.64 3.35 16.12
C VAL A 1 -31.42 4.25 16.01
N ASN A 2 -30.98 4.85 17.15
CA ASN A 2 -29.73 5.61 17.21
C ASN A 2 -28.92 5.17 18.44
N CYS A 3 -27.80 4.50 18.19
CA CYS A 3 -26.79 4.13 19.18
C CYS A 3 -25.43 4.75 18.83
N ALA A 4 -25.40 5.79 17.98
CA ALA A 4 -24.17 6.40 17.50
C ALA A 4 -23.78 7.63 18.32
N ARG A 5 -24.45 8.77 18.11
CA ARG A 5 -24.25 10.03 18.86
C ARG A 5 -25.53 10.84 18.91
N GLY A 6 -25.68 11.64 19.99
CA GLY A 6 -26.70 12.68 20.06
C GLY A 6 -26.57 13.72 18.93
N GLY A 7 -27.65 14.42 18.62
CA GLY A 7 -27.71 15.41 17.56
C GLY A 7 -27.83 14.85 16.12
N ILE A 8 -27.77 13.51 15.93
CA ILE A 8 -28.04 12.86 14.63
C ILE A 8 -29.53 12.86 14.32
N ILE A 9 -30.36 12.74 15.37
CA ILE A 9 -31.81 12.80 15.28
C ILE A 9 -32.27 14.01 16.07
N ASP A 10 -33.12 14.84 15.47
CA ASP A 10 -33.82 15.89 16.17
C ASP A 10 -34.88 15.25 17.12
N GLU A 11 -34.64 15.36 18.43
CA GLU A 11 -35.44 14.71 19.46
C GLU A 11 -36.87 15.25 19.54
N VAL A 12 -37.06 16.53 19.24
CA VAL A 12 -38.37 17.20 19.23
C VAL A 12 -39.21 16.73 18.06
N ALA A 13 -38.58 16.70 16.87
CA ALA A 13 -39.22 16.21 15.65
C ALA A 13 -39.56 14.72 15.77
N LEU A 14 -38.68 13.93 16.38
CA LEU A 14 -38.92 12.52 16.65
C LEU A 14 -40.13 12.31 17.58
N ALA A 15 -40.21 13.04 18.68
CA ALA A 15 -41.34 12.96 19.61
C ALA A 15 -42.66 13.32 18.92
N ALA A 16 -42.66 14.38 18.12
CA ALA A 16 -43.83 14.79 17.33
C ALA A 16 -44.28 13.72 16.33
N ALA A 17 -43.34 13.08 15.63
CA ALA A 17 -43.61 12.03 14.64
C ALA A 17 -44.20 10.75 15.30
N LEU A 18 -43.66 10.37 16.45
CA LEU A 18 -44.17 9.23 17.25
C LEU A 18 -45.61 9.52 17.78
N LYS A 19 -45.86 10.70 18.37
CA LYS A 19 -47.19 11.10 18.83
C LYS A 19 -48.22 11.13 17.68
N ALA A 20 -47.79 11.54 16.48
CA ALA A 20 -48.65 11.59 15.29
C ALA A 20 -48.84 10.21 14.63
N GLY A 21 -48.22 9.14 15.13
CA GLY A 21 -48.27 7.81 14.53
C GLY A 21 -47.62 7.71 13.12
N LYS A 22 -46.76 8.68 12.76
CA LYS A 22 -46.06 8.69 11.46
C LYS A 22 -44.97 7.61 11.38
N ILE A 23 -44.42 7.23 12.53
CA ILE A 23 -43.45 6.14 12.69
C ILE A 23 -43.93 5.21 13.79
N GLY A 24 -43.67 3.90 13.64
CA GLY A 24 -44.17 2.86 14.52
C GLY A 24 -43.44 2.72 15.85
N GLY A 25 -42.26 3.32 16.01
CA GLY A 25 -41.48 3.29 17.23
C GLY A 25 -40.04 3.77 17.02
N ALA A 26 -39.31 3.99 18.13
CA ALA A 26 -37.89 4.37 18.10
C ALA A 26 -37.12 3.72 19.25
N ALA A 27 -35.80 3.64 19.11
CA ALA A 27 -34.87 3.26 20.19
C ALA A 27 -33.65 4.19 20.16
N LEU A 28 -33.37 4.81 21.33
CA LEU A 28 -32.23 5.71 21.47
C LEU A 28 -31.38 5.32 22.68
N ASP A 29 -30.06 5.19 22.44
CA ASP A 29 -29.07 5.00 23.50
C ASP A 29 -28.24 6.27 23.73
N VAL A 30 -28.40 7.27 22.86
CA VAL A 30 -27.62 8.55 22.84
C VAL A 30 -28.55 9.74 22.64
N PHE A 31 -28.22 10.90 23.26
CA PHE A 31 -29.05 12.07 23.31
C PHE A 31 -28.23 13.33 23.06
N GLU A 32 -28.92 14.45 22.66
CA GLU A 32 -28.27 15.77 22.49
C GLU A 32 -27.65 16.27 23.78
N SER A 33 -28.30 15.97 24.92
CA SER A 33 -27.77 16.25 26.27
C SER A 33 -27.80 14.97 27.09
N GLU A 34 -26.66 14.57 27.61
CA GLU A 34 -26.49 13.36 28.42
C GLU A 34 -26.03 13.71 29.84
N PRO A 35 -26.69 13.14 30.88
CA PRO A 35 -27.86 12.26 30.82
C PRO A 35 -29.10 12.98 30.30
N LEU A 36 -30.01 12.23 29.62
CA LEU A 36 -31.27 12.79 29.14
C LEU A 36 -32.05 13.40 30.32
N GLY A 37 -32.22 14.73 30.29
CA GLY A 37 -33.01 15.47 31.28
C GLY A 37 -34.52 15.32 31.12
N GLU A 38 -35.28 16.36 31.41
CA GLU A 38 -36.71 16.40 31.09
C GLU A 38 -36.86 16.48 29.57
N SER A 39 -37.57 15.51 28.98
CA SER A 39 -37.78 15.41 27.56
C SER A 39 -39.14 14.79 27.26
N GLU A 40 -39.81 15.25 26.19
CA GLU A 40 -41.06 14.67 25.70
C GLU A 40 -40.91 13.20 25.32
N LEU A 41 -39.70 12.74 24.97
CA LEU A 41 -39.41 11.35 24.67
C LEU A 41 -39.73 10.42 25.85
N ARG A 42 -39.52 10.88 27.11
CA ARG A 42 -39.83 10.08 28.31
C ARG A 42 -41.31 9.82 28.49
N SER A 43 -42.19 10.65 27.93
CA SER A 43 -43.63 10.54 28.04
C SER A 43 -44.27 9.61 27.00
N LEU A 44 -43.51 9.11 26.02
CA LEU A 44 -44.05 8.34 24.88
C LEU A 44 -44.36 6.87 25.17
N GLY A 45 -44.03 6.38 26.34
CA GLY A 45 -44.42 5.02 26.77
C GLY A 45 -43.87 3.90 25.90
N LYS A 46 -44.77 3.16 25.24
CA LYS A 46 -44.39 1.93 24.47
C LYS A 46 -43.84 2.19 23.12
N GLU A 47 -43.95 3.40 22.60
CA GLU A 47 -43.49 3.78 21.24
C GLU A 47 -41.98 4.02 21.22
N ILE A 48 -41.30 4.13 22.37
CA ILE A 48 -39.88 4.41 22.44
C ILE A 48 -39.15 3.58 23.50
N ILE A 49 -37.93 3.17 23.15
CA ILE A 49 -36.96 2.56 24.09
C ILE A 49 -35.85 3.57 24.29
N LEU A 50 -35.58 3.90 25.57
CA LEU A 50 -34.48 4.81 25.92
C LEU A 50 -33.53 4.05 26.87
N THR A 51 -32.24 4.09 26.51
CA THR A 51 -31.19 3.51 27.36
C THR A 51 -30.13 4.58 27.68
N PRO A 52 -29.46 4.53 28.84
CA PRO A 52 -28.57 5.59 29.29
C PRO A 52 -27.14 5.45 28.78
N HIS A 53 -26.95 5.42 27.44
CA HIS A 53 -25.67 5.31 26.74
C HIS A 53 -24.87 4.07 27.20
N LEU A 54 -25.45 2.89 26.99
CA LEU A 54 -24.90 1.61 27.46
C LEU A 54 -23.92 0.96 26.50
N GLY A 55 -23.77 1.47 25.27
CA GLY A 55 -22.99 0.81 24.19
C GLY A 55 -21.59 0.32 24.60
N ALA A 56 -20.87 1.05 25.46
CA ALA A 56 -19.58 0.65 26.00
C ALA A 56 -19.51 0.66 27.55
N SER A 57 -20.64 0.72 28.22
CA SER A 57 -20.69 0.96 29.69
C SER A 57 -20.86 -0.31 30.53
N THR A 58 -20.92 -1.50 29.92
CA THR A 58 -20.88 -2.77 30.65
C THR A 58 -19.43 -3.15 30.97
N ALA A 59 -19.21 -3.86 32.09
CA ALA A 59 -17.87 -4.33 32.46
C ALA A 59 -17.23 -5.19 31.37
N GLU A 60 -18.02 -6.05 30.72
CA GLU A 60 -17.57 -6.88 29.60
C GLU A 60 -17.18 -6.03 28.38
N ALA A 61 -17.97 -5.03 27.99
CA ALA A 61 -17.67 -4.15 26.87
C ALA A 61 -16.39 -3.35 27.12
N GLN A 62 -16.18 -2.83 28.32
CA GLN A 62 -14.96 -2.10 28.70
C GLN A 62 -13.71 -2.96 28.56
N VAL A 63 -13.75 -4.21 29.01
CA VAL A 63 -12.61 -5.14 28.86
C VAL A 63 -12.36 -5.48 27.40
N ASN A 64 -13.42 -5.82 26.66
CA ASN A 64 -13.28 -6.21 25.25
C ASN A 64 -12.75 -5.06 24.37
N VAL A 65 -13.24 -3.83 24.57
CA VAL A 65 -12.74 -2.65 23.86
C VAL A 65 -11.27 -2.38 24.19
N ALA A 66 -10.87 -2.50 25.46
CA ALA A 66 -9.49 -2.30 25.88
C ALA A 66 -8.54 -3.33 25.24
N ILE A 67 -8.93 -4.60 25.19
CA ILE A 67 -8.17 -5.67 24.55
C ILE A 67 -8.05 -5.39 23.03
N ASP A 68 -9.17 -5.13 22.36
CA ASP A 68 -9.19 -4.89 20.91
C ASP A 68 -8.32 -3.68 20.51
N VAL A 69 -8.40 -2.58 21.25
CA VAL A 69 -7.54 -1.40 21.03
C VAL A 69 -6.07 -1.73 21.26
N ALA A 70 -5.73 -2.47 22.32
CA ALA A 70 -4.34 -2.85 22.60
C ALA A 70 -3.77 -3.75 21.50
N GLU A 71 -4.56 -4.70 20.99
CA GLU A 71 -4.17 -5.55 19.86
C GLU A 71 -3.96 -4.74 18.59
N GLN A 72 -4.86 -3.80 18.28
CA GLN A 72 -4.73 -2.95 17.09
C GLN A 72 -3.49 -2.04 17.18
N ILE A 73 -3.20 -1.47 18.35
CA ILE A 73 -1.98 -0.68 18.58
C ILE A 73 -0.73 -1.56 18.37
N ARG A 74 -0.71 -2.76 18.95
CA ARG A 74 0.38 -3.74 18.76
C ARG A 74 0.59 -4.03 17.27
N ASP A 75 -0.48 -4.33 16.53
CA ASP A 75 -0.43 -4.68 15.13
C ASP A 75 0.17 -3.52 14.29
N VAL A 76 -0.25 -2.27 14.55
CA VAL A 76 0.30 -1.08 13.89
C VAL A 76 1.78 -0.88 14.22
N LEU A 77 2.19 -1.08 15.48
CA LEU A 77 3.59 -0.97 15.88
C LEU A 77 4.48 -2.06 15.25
N LEU A 78 3.91 -3.22 14.93
CA LEU A 78 4.56 -4.30 14.18
C LEU A 78 4.52 -4.07 12.65
N GLY A 79 4.02 -2.91 12.18
CA GLY A 79 3.94 -2.58 10.76
C GLY A 79 2.77 -3.23 10.03
N LEU A 80 1.83 -3.84 10.75
CA LEU A 80 0.61 -4.42 10.19
C LEU A 80 -0.45 -3.33 9.98
N PRO A 81 -1.41 -3.51 9.04
CA PRO A 81 -2.48 -2.55 8.81
C PRO A 81 -3.42 -2.44 10.01
N ALA A 82 -3.88 -1.22 10.30
CA ALA A 82 -4.89 -0.98 11.33
C ALA A 82 -6.28 -1.48 10.86
N ARG A 83 -6.93 -2.34 11.65
CA ARG A 83 -8.24 -2.93 11.32
C ARG A 83 -9.40 -1.93 11.38
N SER A 84 -9.32 -0.94 12.24
CA SER A 84 -10.41 0.01 12.54
C SER A 84 -9.94 1.47 12.53
N ALA A 85 -9.01 1.83 11.64
CA ALA A 85 -8.55 3.21 11.53
C ALA A 85 -9.65 4.12 10.99
N VAL A 86 -9.86 5.27 11.63
CA VAL A 86 -10.89 6.25 11.25
C VAL A 86 -10.53 6.99 9.97
N ASN A 87 -9.26 7.15 9.70
CA ASN A 87 -8.70 7.90 8.57
C ASN A 87 -8.23 7.04 7.40
N ILE A 88 -8.45 5.73 7.48
CA ILE A 88 -8.24 4.78 6.38
C ILE A 88 -9.59 4.13 6.10
N PRO A 89 -9.97 3.91 4.83
CA PRO A 89 -11.18 3.16 4.51
C PRO A 89 -11.13 1.80 5.21
N GLY A 90 -12.07 1.56 6.12
CA GLY A 90 -12.15 0.31 6.89
C GLY A 90 -12.38 -0.86 5.93
N LEU A 91 -11.43 -1.77 5.88
CA LEU A 91 -11.60 -3.05 5.23
C LEU A 91 -12.01 -4.06 6.30
N GLY A 92 -13.04 -4.85 6.01
CA GLY A 92 -13.34 -5.99 6.86
C GLY A 92 -12.12 -6.94 6.92
N PRO A 93 -11.98 -7.72 8.01
CA PRO A 93 -10.86 -8.65 8.17
C PRO A 93 -10.65 -9.59 6.97
N ASP A 94 -11.74 -10.10 6.39
CA ASP A 94 -11.71 -11.01 5.25
C ASP A 94 -11.11 -10.35 3.99
N VAL A 95 -11.49 -9.09 3.73
CA VAL A 95 -10.96 -8.31 2.59
C VAL A 95 -9.48 -7.97 2.80
N LEU A 96 -9.08 -7.73 4.05
CA LEU A 96 -7.69 -7.44 4.38
C LEU A 96 -6.79 -8.65 4.15
N GLU A 97 -7.22 -9.85 4.53
CA GLU A 97 -6.47 -11.09 4.28
C GLU A 97 -6.34 -11.39 2.77
N GLU A 98 -7.40 -11.15 1.99
CA GLU A 98 -7.36 -11.26 0.54
C GLU A 98 -6.38 -10.29 -0.12
N LEU A 99 -6.34 -9.04 0.36
CA LEU A 99 -5.47 -7.99 -0.20
C LEU A 99 -4.04 -8.01 0.32
N LYS A 100 -3.75 -8.71 1.41
CA LYS A 100 -2.42 -8.73 2.05
C LYS A 100 -1.27 -9.08 1.10
N PRO A 101 -1.34 -10.11 0.24
CA PRO A 101 -0.28 -10.38 -0.73
C PRO A 101 -0.09 -9.24 -1.73
N TYR A 102 -1.17 -8.60 -2.17
CA TYR A 102 -1.13 -7.46 -3.08
C TYR A 102 -0.63 -6.18 -2.39
N MET A 103 -0.88 -6.01 -1.10
CA MET A 103 -0.28 -4.91 -0.33
C MET A 103 1.23 -5.10 -0.19
N GLN A 104 1.69 -6.33 0.03
CA GLN A 104 3.13 -6.65 0.03
C GLN A 104 3.76 -6.38 -1.34
N LEU A 105 3.10 -6.78 -2.43
CA LEU A 105 3.52 -6.45 -3.79
C LEU A 105 3.63 -4.93 -3.96
N ALA A 106 2.60 -4.17 -3.60
CA ALA A 106 2.57 -2.71 -3.74
C ALA A 106 3.68 -2.03 -2.94
N GLU A 107 3.93 -2.46 -1.71
CA GLU A 107 5.01 -1.96 -0.87
C GLU A 107 6.39 -2.26 -1.46
N THR A 108 6.60 -3.49 -1.94
CA THR A 108 7.84 -3.90 -2.62
C THR A 108 8.11 -3.06 -3.86
N LEU A 109 7.11 -2.90 -4.74
CA LEU A 109 7.24 -2.08 -5.95
C LEU A 109 7.45 -0.61 -5.61
N GLY A 110 6.77 -0.09 -4.58
CA GLY A 110 6.96 1.28 -4.10
C GLY A 110 8.39 1.55 -3.64
N ASN A 111 8.95 0.63 -2.84
CA ASN A 111 10.32 0.72 -2.37
C ASN A 111 11.32 0.64 -3.55
N LEU A 112 11.09 -0.28 -4.48
CA LEU A 112 11.93 -0.47 -5.65
C LEU A 112 11.91 0.77 -6.56
N VAL A 113 10.75 1.25 -6.96
CA VAL A 113 10.65 2.42 -7.84
C VAL A 113 11.19 3.69 -7.19
N GLY A 114 11.03 3.83 -5.87
CA GLY A 114 11.59 4.94 -5.12
C GLY A 114 13.12 4.96 -5.13
N GLN A 115 13.75 3.80 -5.00
CA GLN A 115 15.20 3.67 -5.07
C GLN A 115 15.73 3.90 -6.50
N LEU A 116 15.04 3.37 -7.53
CA LEU A 116 15.41 3.60 -8.93
C LEU A 116 15.30 5.07 -9.32
N ALA A 117 14.20 5.73 -8.95
CA ALA A 117 14.00 7.15 -9.26
C ALA A 117 15.05 8.05 -8.61
N GLY A 118 15.59 7.65 -7.46
CA GLY A 118 16.56 8.46 -6.73
C GLY A 118 16.02 9.85 -6.40
N GLY A 119 16.73 10.64 -5.61
CA GLY A 119 16.39 12.03 -5.35
C GLY A 119 14.97 12.26 -4.81
N ARG A 120 14.35 13.40 -5.18
CA ARG A 120 13.01 13.76 -4.75
C ARG A 120 11.98 13.34 -5.78
N VAL A 121 11.06 12.46 -5.38
CA VAL A 121 9.91 12.08 -6.20
C VAL A 121 8.83 13.17 -6.13
N GLU A 122 8.29 13.56 -7.28
CA GLU A 122 7.25 14.59 -7.43
C GLU A 122 5.90 14.02 -7.86
N VAL A 123 5.93 12.96 -8.66
CA VAL A 123 4.71 12.29 -9.16
C VAL A 123 4.87 10.78 -9.01
N LEU A 124 3.83 10.13 -8.49
CA LEU A 124 3.68 8.68 -8.50
C LEU A 124 2.41 8.32 -9.29
N ASN A 125 2.57 7.70 -10.44
CA ASN A 125 1.50 7.09 -11.20
C ASN A 125 1.33 5.64 -10.75
N ILE A 126 0.11 5.27 -10.37
CA ILE A 126 -0.28 3.91 -9.95
C ILE A 126 -1.32 3.41 -10.92
N ARG A 127 -1.02 2.32 -11.64
CA ARG A 127 -1.98 1.66 -12.51
C ARG A 127 -2.30 0.27 -11.98
N LEU A 128 -3.58 0.04 -11.72
CA LEU A 128 -4.15 -1.21 -11.27
C LEU A 128 -4.86 -1.90 -12.43
N GLN A 129 -4.49 -3.13 -12.75
CA GLN A 129 -5.07 -3.87 -13.89
C GLN A 129 -5.67 -5.20 -13.46
N GLY A 130 -6.65 -5.67 -14.25
CA GLY A 130 -7.35 -6.93 -14.01
C GLY A 130 -8.12 -6.93 -12.69
N GLU A 131 -7.93 -7.95 -11.87
CA GLU A 131 -8.63 -8.12 -10.59
C GLU A 131 -8.35 -7.00 -9.59
N LEU A 132 -7.22 -6.29 -9.72
CA LEU A 132 -6.86 -5.16 -8.87
C LEU A 132 -7.61 -3.86 -9.22
N ALA A 133 -8.25 -3.78 -10.38
CA ALA A 133 -8.97 -2.59 -10.84
C ALA A 133 -10.33 -2.39 -10.14
N THR A 134 -10.51 -2.91 -8.94
CA THR A 134 -11.74 -2.81 -8.14
C THR A 134 -11.79 -1.52 -7.31
N ASN A 135 -12.95 -1.24 -6.71
CA ASN A 135 -13.11 -0.09 -5.81
C ASN A 135 -12.39 -0.24 -4.45
N LYS A 136 -11.77 -1.39 -4.18
CA LYS A 136 -11.05 -1.69 -2.93
C LYS A 136 -9.54 -1.44 -3.04
N SER A 137 -9.09 -0.62 -3.97
CA SER A 137 -7.67 -0.40 -4.27
C SER A 137 -6.93 0.53 -3.31
N GLN A 138 -7.64 1.32 -2.51
CA GLN A 138 -7.03 2.31 -1.61
C GLN A 138 -5.90 1.75 -0.72
N PRO A 139 -5.99 0.53 -0.15
CA PRO A 139 -4.90 -0.05 0.62
C PRO A 139 -3.64 -0.31 -0.19
N LEU A 140 -3.78 -0.62 -1.48
CA LEU A 140 -2.65 -0.83 -2.39
C LEU A 140 -1.92 0.49 -2.67
N VAL A 141 -2.68 1.58 -2.82
CA VAL A 141 -2.10 2.94 -2.95
C VAL A 141 -1.31 3.32 -1.71
N VAL A 142 -1.88 3.09 -0.53
CA VAL A 142 -1.21 3.37 0.75
C VAL A 142 0.05 2.51 0.91
N ALA A 143 0.00 1.22 0.54
CA ALA A 143 1.14 0.32 0.59
C ALA A 143 2.26 0.75 -0.37
N ALA A 144 1.91 1.15 -1.60
CA ALA A 144 2.87 1.69 -2.57
C ALA A 144 3.55 2.96 -2.04
N LEU A 145 2.80 3.88 -1.43
CA LEU A 145 3.34 5.09 -0.81
C LEU A 145 4.25 4.78 0.38
N LYS A 146 3.87 3.83 1.24
CA LYS A 146 4.72 3.37 2.34
C LYS A 146 6.06 2.87 1.81
N GLY A 147 6.04 2.01 0.78
CA GLY A 147 7.25 1.51 0.14
C GLY A 147 8.09 2.64 -0.47
N LEU A 148 7.46 3.53 -1.26
CA LEU A 148 8.14 4.67 -1.88
C LEU A 148 8.88 5.55 -0.87
N LEU A 149 8.25 5.81 0.27
CA LEU A 149 8.78 6.69 1.30
C LEU A 149 9.74 5.99 2.26
N HIS A 150 9.87 4.66 2.18
CA HIS A 150 10.68 3.88 3.11
C HIS A 150 12.15 4.33 3.16
N GLN A 151 12.76 4.65 2.00
CA GLN A 151 14.16 5.11 1.96
C GLN A 151 14.38 6.43 2.72
N ALA A 152 13.42 7.35 2.64
CA ALA A 152 13.53 8.66 3.28
C ALA A 152 13.13 8.65 4.76
N LEU A 153 12.16 7.82 5.14
CA LEU A 153 11.53 7.85 6.45
C LEU A 153 11.79 6.60 7.29
N ARG A 154 12.18 5.51 6.65
CA ARG A 154 12.38 4.20 7.27
C ARG A 154 11.15 3.80 8.10
N GLU A 155 11.33 3.45 9.37
CA GLU A 155 10.27 3.02 10.27
C GLU A 155 9.28 4.12 10.69
N ARG A 156 9.53 5.38 10.31
CA ARG A 156 8.60 6.48 10.59
C ARG A 156 7.39 6.49 9.66
N VAL A 157 7.45 5.80 8.50
CA VAL A 157 6.32 5.65 7.59
C VAL A 157 5.63 4.32 7.83
N ASN A 158 4.30 4.37 7.90
CA ASN A 158 3.43 3.21 8.09
C ASN A 158 2.15 3.36 7.25
N TYR A 159 1.26 2.36 7.28
CA TYR A 159 0.00 2.39 6.52
C TYR A 159 -0.97 3.50 6.93
N VAL A 160 -0.81 4.07 8.13
CA VAL A 160 -1.69 5.16 8.61
C VAL A 160 -1.23 6.52 8.08
N ASN A 161 0.07 6.78 8.07
CA ASN A 161 0.61 8.11 7.76
C ASN A 161 1.16 8.25 6.33
N ALA A 162 1.35 7.16 5.57
CA ALA A 162 2.00 7.20 4.25
C ALA A 162 1.36 8.22 3.28
N SER A 163 0.03 8.31 3.24
CA SER A 163 -0.67 9.28 2.40
C SER A 163 -0.48 10.72 2.86
N ILE A 164 -0.41 10.96 4.16
CA ILE A 164 -0.16 12.28 4.76
C ILE A 164 1.27 12.71 4.45
N GLU A 165 2.23 11.83 4.72
CA GLU A 165 3.65 12.06 4.46
C GLU A 165 3.94 12.35 2.97
N ALA A 166 3.26 11.63 2.06
CA ALA A 166 3.37 11.88 0.63
C ALA A 166 2.84 13.29 0.27
N LYS A 167 1.68 13.67 0.80
CA LYS A 167 1.07 14.99 0.58
C LYS A 167 1.94 16.12 1.12
N GLU A 168 2.49 15.98 2.33
CA GLU A 168 3.37 16.99 2.94
C GLU A 168 4.67 17.18 2.14
N ARG A 169 5.15 16.15 1.48
CA ARG A 169 6.32 16.22 0.57
C ARG A 169 5.97 16.70 -0.83
N GLY A 170 4.69 16.98 -1.09
CA GLY A 170 4.21 17.47 -2.38
C GLY A 170 4.19 16.38 -3.47
N ILE A 171 4.17 15.11 -3.11
CA ILE A 171 4.06 14.01 -4.07
C ILE A 171 2.63 13.96 -4.60
N ARG A 172 2.47 14.15 -5.90
CA ARG A 172 1.19 14.00 -6.59
C ARG A 172 0.98 12.52 -6.95
N VAL A 173 -0.07 11.93 -6.40
CA VAL A 173 -0.47 10.54 -6.69
C VAL A 173 -1.55 10.54 -7.75
N ILE A 174 -1.37 9.75 -8.80
CA ILE A 174 -2.33 9.58 -9.90
C ILE A 174 -2.66 8.09 -9.98
N GLU A 175 -3.92 7.75 -9.75
CA GLU A 175 -4.41 6.37 -9.82
C GLU A 175 -5.16 6.16 -11.14
N THR A 176 -4.86 5.07 -11.83
CA THR A 176 -5.53 4.61 -13.04
C THR A 176 -5.94 3.15 -12.88
N ARG A 177 -7.14 2.83 -13.33
CA ARG A 177 -7.71 1.48 -13.27
C ARG A 177 -8.06 0.98 -14.66
N ASP A 178 -7.68 -0.26 -14.95
CA ASP A 178 -7.93 -0.93 -16.21
C ASP A 178 -8.39 -2.37 -15.93
N ALA A 179 -9.67 -2.65 -16.10
CA ALA A 179 -10.23 -3.97 -15.84
C ALA A 179 -9.82 -5.04 -16.86
N SER A 180 -9.04 -4.70 -17.89
CA SER A 180 -8.57 -5.67 -18.87
C SER A 180 -7.57 -6.64 -18.22
N ILE A 181 -7.81 -7.93 -18.38
CA ILE A 181 -6.89 -9.00 -17.97
C ILE A 181 -6.03 -9.34 -19.18
N ARG A 182 -4.72 -9.39 -18.96
CA ARG A 182 -3.72 -9.75 -19.98
C ARG A 182 -2.99 -11.03 -19.55
N ASP A 183 -1.70 -10.95 -19.30
CA ASP A 183 -0.85 -12.11 -18.98
C ASP A 183 -1.01 -12.61 -17.54
N TYR A 184 -1.49 -11.75 -16.65
CA TYR A 184 -1.67 -12.03 -15.21
C TYR A 184 -3.07 -11.63 -14.76
N ALA A 185 -3.63 -12.31 -13.77
CA ALA A 185 -4.95 -12.03 -13.22
C ALA A 185 -5.06 -10.59 -12.70
N GLY A 186 -4.01 -10.10 -12.04
CA GLY A 186 -3.89 -8.73 -11.60
C GLY A 186 -2.45 -8.25 -11.69
N THR A 187 -2.22 -7.04 -12.21
CA THR A 187 -0.91 -6.38 -12.24
C THR A 187 -0.98 -5.01 -11.60
N LEU A 188 0.11 -4.67 -10.92
CA LEU A 188 0.34 -3.36 -10.36
C LEU A 188 1.53 -2.73 -11.07
N HIS A 189 1.31 -1.57 -11.69
CA HIS A 189 2.36 -0.77 -12.34
C HIS A 189 2.53 0.52 -11.56
N LEU A 190 3.77 0.82 -11.18
CA LEU A 190 4.16 2.08 -10.54
C LEU A 190 5.17 2.80 -11.43
N GLU A 191 4.96 4.10 -11.62
CA GLU A 191 5.89 4.98 -12.30
C GLU A 191 6.15 6.19 -11.41
N ALA A 192 7.39 6.38 -11.03
CA ALA A 192 7.83 7.52 -10.21
C ALA A 192 8.63 8.50 -11.08
N THR A 193 8.19 9.75 -11.09
CA THR A 193 8.89 10.87 -11.72
C THR A 193 9.45 11.77 -10.63
N GLY A 194 10.73 12.04 -10.69
CA GLY A 194 11.44 12.87 -9.74
C GLY A 194 12.54 13.70 -10.37
N THR A 195 13.38 14.30 -9.52
CA THR A 195 14.45 15.22 -9.96
C THR A 195 15.55 14.57 -10.80
N LEU A 196 15.73 13.25 -10.70
CA LEU A 196 16.77 12.51 -11.43
C LEU A 196 16.23 11.74 -12.66
N GLY A 197 14.92 11.75 -12.88
CA GLY A 197 14.32 11.07 -14.02
C GLY A 197 12.99 10.39 -13.70
N THR A 198 12.56 9.55 -14.62
CA THR A 198 11.35 8.73 -14.48
C THR A 198 11.72 7.27 -14.58
N HIS A 199 11.30 6.49 -13.60
CA HIS A 199 11.47 5.04 -13.59
C HIS A 199 10.13 4.35 -13.34
N SER A 200 9.97 3.16 -13.88
CA SER A 200 8.75 2.38 -13.73
C SER A 200 9.03 0.93 -13.41
N VAL A 201 8.12 0.34 -12.64
CA VAL A 201 8.16 -1.09 -12.30
C VAL A 201 6.75 -1.67 -12.39
N THR A 202 6.65 -2.89 -12.88
CA THR A 202 5.39 -3.65 -12.86
C THR A 202 5.62 -4.96 -12.14
N GLY A 203 4.64 -5.37 -11.37
CA GLY A 203 4.66 -6.66 -10.71
C GLY A 203 3.30 -7.32 -10.68
N ALA A 204 3.32 -8.61 -10.44
CA ALA A 204 2.15 -9.46 -10.30
C ALA A 204 2.40 -10.53 -9.23
N LEU A 205 1.33 -11.20 -8.79
CA LEU A 205 1.44 -12.43 -8.03
C LEU A 205 1.42 -13.63 -8.99
N LEU A 206 2.35 -14.54 -8.80
CA LEU A 206 2.31 -15.87 -9.39
C LEU A 206 1.71 -16.84 -8.37
N GLY A 207 0.71 -17.60 -8.80
CA GLY A 207 -0.11 -18.34 -7.85
C GLY A 207 -0.83 -17.38 -6.89
N GLU A 208 -0.91 -17.76 -5.62
CA GLU A 208 -1.66 -16.95 -4.63
C GLU A 208 -0.83 -15.89 -3.91
N ARG A 209 0.51 -16.04 -3.85
CA ARG A 209 1.33 -15.22 -2.93
C ARG A 209 2.72 -14.87 -3.42
N GLU A 210 3.20 -15.45 -4.51
CA GLU A 210 4.58 -15.23 -4.93
C GLU A 210 4.72 -13.95 -5.74
N ILE A 211 5.44 -12.98 -5.21
CA ILE A 211 5.67 -11.68 -5.87
C ILE A 211 6.69 -11.85 -6.99
N HIS A 212 6.35 -11.36 -8.18
CA HIS A 212 7.25 -11.26 -9.31
C HIS A 212 7.27 -9.87 -9.91
N LEU A 213 8.46 -9.39 -10.23
CA LEU A 213 8.66 -8.22 -11.10
C LEU A 213 8.47 -8.70 -12.54
N THR A 214 7.59 -8.04 -13.27
CA THR A 214 7.24 -8.42 -14.64
C THR A 214 7.74 -7.43 -15.70
N ASP A 215 8.07 -6.21 -15.27
CA ASP A 215 8.64 -5.16 -16.11
C ASP A 215 9.44 -4.16 -15.27
N VAL A 216 10.55 -3.67 -15.81
CA VAL A 216 11.32 -2.53 -15.28
C VAL A 216 11.64 -1.60 -16.45
N ASP A 217 11.24 -0.33 -16.36
CA ASP A 217 11.43 0.72 -17.36
C ASP A 217 10.93 0.31 -18.77
N GLY A 218 9.82 -0.45 -18.77
CA GLY A 218 9.22 -0.98 -19.99
C GLY A 218 9.98 -2.14 -20.62
N PHE A 219 10.94 -2.76 -19.93
CA PHE A 219 11.62 -3.98 -20.35
C PHE A 219 10.99 -5.18 -19.63
N PRO A 220 10.43 -6.16 -20.38
CA PRO A 220 9.82 -7.33 -19.80
C PRO A 220 10.87 -8.20 -19.10
N ILE A 221 10.59 -8.54 -17.83
CA ILE A 221 11.37 -9.46 -17.02
C ILE A 221 10.40 -10.41 -16.28
N ASN A 222 10.92 -11.42 -15.61
CA ASN A 222 10.13 -12.25 -14.71
C ASN A 222 11.03 -12.77 -13.58
N VAL A 223 11.20 -11.97 -12.55
CA VAL A 223 12.10 -12.28 -11.43
C VAL A 223 11.41 -12.06 -10.09
N PRO A 224 11.58 -12.97 -9.12
CA PRO A 224 11.18 -12.69 -7.75
C PRO A 224 12.08 -11.58 -7.17
N PRO A 225 11.53 -10.63 -6.41
CA PRO A 225 12.35 -9.66 -5.70
C PRO A 225 13.22 -10.36 -4.66
N SER A 226 14.45 -9.87 -4.49
CA SER A 226 15.38 -10.35 -3.47
C SER A 226 15.92 -9.19 -2.64
N LYS A 227 16.49 -9.48 -1.49
CA LYS A 227 16.99 -8.47 -0.57
C LYS A 227 17.97 -7.49 -1.21
N TYR A 228 18.85 -8.00 -2.06
CA TYR A 228 19.81 -7.17 -2.80
C TYR A 228 19.64 -7.42 -4.29
N MET A 229 19.38 -6.37 -5.03
CA MET A 229 19.20 -6.44 -6.48
C MET A 229 20.11 -5.41 -7.18
N LEU A 230 20.62 -5.81 -8.34
CA LEU A 230 21.34 -4.95 -9.25
C LEU A 230 20.58 -4.90 -10.57
N PHE A 231 20.27 -3.70 -11.04
CA PHE A 231 19.70 -3.46 -12.36
C PHE A 231 20.72 -2.75 -13.23
N THR A 232 20.86 -3.18 -14.50
CA THR A 232 21.69 -2.45 -15.46
C THR A 232 20.90 -2.17 -16.73
N LEU A 233 20.98 -0.94 -17.23
CA LEU A 233 20.55 -0.58 -18.56
C LEU A 233 21.76 -0.71 -19.52
N HIS A 234 21.66 -1.53 -20.55
CA HIS A 234 22.79 -1.83 -21.42
C HIS A 234 22.35 -2.10 -22.86
N ARG A 235 23.32 -2.08 -23.79
CA ARG A 235 23.14 -2.56 -25.14
C ARG A 235 23.22 -4.09 -25.18
N ASP A 236 22.20 -4.74 -25.76
CA ASP A 236 22.19 -6.21 -25.94
C ASP A 236 23.26 -6.61 -26.97
N MET A 237 24.40 -7.08 -26.47
CA MET A 237 25.55 -7.46 -27.28
C MET A 237 26.27 -8.69 -26.70
N PRO A 238 26.88 -9.51 -27.58
CA PRO A 238 27.65 -10.66 -27.12
C PRO A 238 28.75 -10.28 -26.12
N GLY A 239 28.89 -11.08 -25.08
CA GLY A 239 29.91 -10.92 -24.05
C GLY A 239 29.58 -9.95 -22.92
N ILE A 240 28.49 -9.16 -22.97
CA ILE A 240 28.14 -8.22 -21.90
C ILE A 240 27.89 -8.92 -20.56
N ILE A 241 27.16 -10.04 -20.57
CA ILE A 241 26.88 -10.86 -19.39
C ILE A 241 28.19 -11.39 -18.79
N GLY A 242 29.08 -11.92 -19.63
CA GLY A 242 30.38 -12.46 -19.17
C GLY A 242 31.25 -11.38 -18.53
N LYS A 243 31.30 -10.18 -19.11
CA LYS A 243 32.06 -9.06 -18.55
C LYS A 243 31.52 -8.63 -17.20
N LEU A 244 30.19 -8.46 -17.08
CA LEU A 244 29.57 -8.11 -15.81
C LEU A 244 29.76 -9.21 -14.76
N GLY A 245 29.54 -10.48 -15.11
CA GLY A 245 29.74 -11.60 -14.20
C GLY A 245 31.19 -11.75 -13.72
N SER A 246 32.17 -11.56 -14.63
CA SER A 246 33.59 -11.56 -14.25
C SER A 246 33.96 -10.40 -13.33
N LEU A 247 33.39 -9.21 -13.60
CA LEU A 247 33.61 -8.04 -12.76
C LEU A 247 33.06 -8.30 -11.35
N LEU A 248 31.78 -8.73 -11.21
CA LEU A 248 31.17 -9.03 -9.92
C LEU A 248 31.94 -10.10 -9.15
N GLY A 249 32.37 -11.17 -9.86
CA GLY A 249 33.19 -12.23 -9.28
C GLY A 249 34.54 -11.74 -8.77
N SER A 250 35.19 -10.77 -9.46
CA SER A 250 36.44 -10.17 -8.98
C SER A 250 36.32 -9.37 -7.69
N PHE A 251 35.12 -8.90 -7.38
CA PHE A 251 34.76 -8.26 -6.12
C PHE A 251 34.12 -9.24 -5.10
N ASN A 252 34.19 -10.56 -5.36
CA ASN A 252 33.63 -11.62 -4.53
C ASN A 252 32.10 -11.46 -4.32
N VAL A 253 31.38 -10.92 -5.30
CA VAL A 253 29.91 -10.79 -5.31
C VAL A 253 29.32 -12.02 -5.99
N ASN A 254 28.52 -12.79 -5.27
CA ASN A 254 27.82 -13.95 -5.83
C ASN A 254 26.49 -13.53 -6.47
N ILE A 255 26.19 -14.07 -7.66
CA ILE A 255 24.94 -13.88 -8.38
C ILE A 255 24.05 -15.08 -8.12
N ALA A 256 22.94 -14.89 -7.39
CA ALA A 256 21.97 -15.95 -7.12
C ALA A 256 21.09 -16.22 -8.34
N SER A 257 20.64 -15.16 -9.03
CA SER A 257 19.88 -15.27 -10.27
C SER A 257 20.12 -14.06 -11.17
N MET A 258 19.88 -14.24 -12.48
CA MET A 258 19.98 -13.13 -13.45
C MET A 258 18.98 -13.35 -14.57
N GLN A 259 18.33 -12.29 -14.99
CA GLN A 259 17.49 -12.26 -16.17
C GLN A 259 17.76 -11.01 -17.02
N VAL A 260 17.69 -11.20 -18.35
CA VAL A 260 17.82 -10.10 -19.32
C VAL A 260 16.47 -9.88 -19.99
N GLY A 261 15.90 -8.68 -19.78
CA GLY A 261 14.73 -8.19 -20.49
C GLY A 261 15.13 -7.34 -21.68
N ARG A 262 14.52 -7.59 -22.85
CA ARG A 262 14.78 -6.83 -24.07
C ARG A 262 13.51 -6.67 -24.90
N LYS A 263 13.36 -5.53 -25.57
CA LYS A 263 12.26 -5.27 -26.51
C LYS A 263 12.60 -5.68 -27.93
N ILE A 264 13.88 -5.52 -28.32
CA ILE A 264 14.37 -5.75 -29.68
C ILE A 264 15.72 -6.45 -29.58
N VAL A 265 15.97 -7.44 -30.46
CA VAL A 265 17.26 -8.12 -30.54
C VAL A 265 18.38 -7.11 -30.88
N ARG A 266 19.46 -7.12 -30.10
CA ARG A 266 20.59 -6.18 -30.17
C ARG A 266 20.19 -4.73 -29.89
N GLY A 267 19.02 -4.49 -29.33
CA GLY A 267 18.54 -3.19 -28.83
C GLY A 267 19.07 -2.85 -27.45
N ASP A 268 18.36 -1.96 -26.76
CA ASP A 268 18.58 -1.72 -25.36
C ASP A 268 17.91 -2.84 -24.55
N ALA A 269 18.51 -3.18 -23.43
CA ALA A 269 18.10 -4.26 -22.55
C ALA A 269 18.34 -3.88 -21.09
N VAL A 270 17.57 -4.49 -20.19
CA VAL A 270 17.79 -4.43 -18.75
C VAL A 270 18.24 -5.81 -18.27
N MET A 271 19.28 -5.87 -17.45
CA MET A 271 19.55 -7.05 -16.61
C MET A 271 19.07 -6.78 -15.19
N ALA A 272 18.31 -7.72 -14.66
CA ALA A 272 17.94 -7.78 -13.25
C ALA A 272 18.70 -8.95 -12.61
N LEU A 273 19.51 -8.65 -11.61
CA LEU A 273 20.30 -9.62 -10.88
C LEU A 273 19.88 -9.65 -9.42
N SER A 274 19.71 -10.84 -8.86
CA SER A 274 19.66 -11.07 -7.43
C SER A 274 21.08 -11.42 -6.96
N ILE A 275 21.57 -10.76 -5.93
CA ILE A 275 22.88 -10.96 -5.35
C ILE A 275 22.77 -11.29 -3.86
N ASP A 276 23.73 -12.04 -3.33
CA ASP A 276 23.64 -12.54 -1.95
C ASP A 276 23.98 -11.47 -0.92
N ASP A 277 24.88 -10.54 -1.26
CA ASP A 277 25.41 -9.51 -0.38
C ASP A 277 25.24 -8.09 -0.99
N PRO A 278 25.24 -7.04 -0.17
CA PRO A 278 25.25 -5.67 -0.69
C PRO A 278 26.51 -5.43 -1.53
N LEU A 279 26.37 -4.65 -2.60
CA LEU A 279 27.50 -4.31 -3.45
C LEU A 279 28.56 -3.51 -2.65
N PRO A 280 29.85 -3.83 -2.78
CA PRO A 280 30.94 -3.02 -2.24
C PRO A 280 30.91 -1.59 -2.76
N GLU A 281 31.38 -0.65 -1.95
CA GLU A 281 31.46 0.75 -2.34
C GLU A 281 32.34 0.93 -3.62
N GLY A 282 31.89 1.77 -4.53
CA GLY A 282 32.57 2.06 -5.79
C GLY A 282 32.38 1.06 -6.91
N ILE A 283 31.77 -0.12 -6.65
CA ILE A 283 31.57 -1.12 -7.71
C ILE A 283 30.60 -0.66 -8.81
N LEU A 284 29.62 0.18 -8.48
CA LEU A 284 28.71 0.76 -9.49
C LEU A 284 29.47 1.56 -10.53
N ASP A 285 30.48 2.34 -10.13
CA ASP A 285 31.31 3.11 -11.04
C ASP A 285 32.12 2.19 -11.98
N GLU A 286 32.57 1.04 -11.49
CA GLU A 286 33.26 0.04 -12.31
C GLU A 286 32.29 -0.67 -13.27
N ILE A 287 31.06 -0.93 -12.82
CA ILE A 287 30.02 -1.53 -13.67
C ILE A 287 29.68 -0.61 -14.84
N ILE A 288 29.52 0.70 -14.61
CA ILE A 288 29.21 1.68 -15.65
C ILE A 288 30.34 1.80 -16.67
N LYS A 289 31.61 1.54 -16.29
CA LYS A 289 32.75 1.51 -17.22
C LYS A 289 32.75 0.30 -18.16
N VAL A 290 31.96 -0.75 -17.89
CA VAL A 290 31.89 -1.93 -18.78
C VAL A 290 31.29 -1.50 -20.13
N PRO A 291 32.00 -1.71 -21.25
CA PRO A 291 31.52 -1.28 -22.57
C PRO A 291 30.16 -1.91 -22.91
N GLY A 292 29.18 -1.07 -23.17
CA GLY A 292 27.80 -1.44 -23.44
C GLY A 292 26.84 -1.22 -22.29
N ILE A 293 27.30 -1.06 -21.05
CA ILE A 293 26.46 -0.63 -19.92
C ILE A 293 26.33 0.90 -19.98
N ARG A 294 25.12 1.39 -19.82
CA ARG A 294 24.78 2.82 -19.81
C ARG A 294 24.49 3.31 -18.43
N ASP A 295 23.83 2.47 -17.63
CA ASP A 295 23.44 2.82 -16.29
C ASP A 295 23.37 1.58 -15.40
N ALA A 296 23.49 1.76 -14.09
CA ALA A 296 23.42 0.71 -13.10
C ALA A 296 22.83 1.22 -11.78
N TYR A 297 21.91 0.47 -11.22
CA TYR A 297 21.20 0.80 -9.99
C TYR A 297 21.24 -0.38 -9.03
N THR A 298 21.53 -0.12 -7.77
CA THR A 298 21.39 -1.11 -6.70
C THR A 298 20.15 -0.80 -5.86
N VAL A 299 19.45 -1.84 -5.47
CA VAL A 299 18.23 -1.76 -4.66
C VAL A 299 18.36 -2.72 -3.50
N THR A 300 17.95 -2.27 -2.30
CA THR A 300 17.84 -3.08 -1.09
C THR A 300 16.37 -3.09 -0.64
N LEU A 301 15.77 -4.30 -0.61
CA LEU A 301 14.37 -4.51 -0.21
C LEU A 301 14.24 -5.01 1.22
#